data_f99d9784aa661ee32866d25791c60c83
#
_entry.id   f99d9784aa661ee32866d25791c60c83
#
_cell.length_a   1.000
_cell.length_b   1.000
_cell.length_c   1.000
_cell.angle_alpha   90.00
_cell.angle_beta   90.00
_cell.angle_gamma   90.00
#
_symmetry.space_group_name_H-M   'P 1'
#
loop_
_entity.id
_entity.type
_entity.pdbx_description
1 polymer ?
#
loop_
_entity_poly.entity_id
_entity_poly.type
_entity_poly.pdbx_seq_one_letter_code
_entity_poly.pdbx_strand_id
1 'polypeptide(L)'
;DKNLDMISGSIAHLVAATAKPVFYDAEHFFDGFRSDPGYALATLQCAVDAGASRVILCDTNGGVMPHELGHAIREVRKEIPGIKLGIHVHNDGGLGVANTLRAIEEGVVQIHGTINGIGERCGNVDLTSIIPNLELKLGYECVPEGRLKGLTNLSRIVWEYLNIQGPTGQPYVGPSAFAHKGGVHVSA
;
A
#
# COMPACT_ATOMS: atom_id res chain seq x y z
N ASP A 1 -19.39 -22.54 0.67
CA ASP A 1 -19.70 -21.23 1.32
C ASP A 1 -19.97 -20.20 0.23
N LYS A 2 -21.12 -19.52 0.30
CA LYS A 2 -21.57 -18.61 -0.76
C LYS A 2 -20.55 -17.50 -1.09
N ASN A 3 -19.85 -16.97 -0.10
CA ASN A 3 -18.84 -15.94 -0.34
C ASN A 3 -17.61 -16.52 -1.05
N LEU A 4 -17.12 -17.68 -0.65
CA LEU A 4 -16.01 -18.35 -1.33
C LEU A 4 -16.41 -18.72 -2.77
N ASP A 5 -17.65 -19.18 -3.00
CA ASP A 5 -18.17 -19.45 -4.34
C ASP A 5 -18.20 -18.20 -5.22
N MET A 6 -18.56 -17.04 -4.63
CA MET A 6 -18.55 -15.76 -5.33
C MET A 6 -17.12 -15.31 -5.68
N ILE A 7 -16.16 -15.44 -4.76
CA ILE A 7 -14.74 -15.12 -5.00
C ILE A 7 -14.22 -15.97 -6.16
N SER A 8 -14.36 -17.28 -6.05
CA SER A 8 -13.88 -18.23 -7.07
C SER A 8 -14.52 -17.98 -8.43
N GLY A 9 -15.85 -17.88 -8.48
CA GLY A 9 -16.60 -17.67 -9.72
C GLY A 9 -16.27 -16.36 -10.42
N SER A 10 -16.14 -15.25 -9.65
CA SER A 10 -15.82 -13.94 -10.21
C SER A 10 -14.42 -13.90 -10.78
N ILE A 11 -13.43 -14.41 -10.04
CA ILE A 11 -12.02 -14.43 -10.50
C ILE A 11 -11.87 -15.35 -11.71
N ALA A 12 -12.42 -16.56 -11.67
CA ALA A 12 -12.35 -17.49 -12.79
C ALA A 12 -12.99 -16.91 -14.06
N HIS A 13 -14.13 -16.23 -13.92
CA HIS A 13 -14.78 -15.53 -15.03
C HIS A 13 -13.87 -14.44 -15.63
N LEU A 14 -13.26 -13.59 -14.80
CA LEU A 14 -12.36 -12.53 -15.28
C LEU A 14 -11.10 -13.10 -15.92
N VAL A 15 -10.51 -14.14 -15.35
CA VAL A 15 -9.34 -14.82 -15.93
C VAL A 15 -9.66 -15.39 -17.31
N ALA A 16 -10.85 -15.99 -17.48
CA ALA A 16 -11.28 -16.51 -18.78
C ALA A 16 -11.62 -15.41 -19.80
N ALA A 17 -12.13 -14.26 -19.33
CA ALA A 17 -12.60 -13.18 -20.19
C ALA A 17 -11.49 -12.19 -20.61
N THR A 18 -10.31 -12.22 -19.98
CA THR A 18 -9.25 -11.25 -20.25
C THR A 18 -7.88 -11.91 -20.33
N ALA A 19 -6.99 -11.38 -21.19
CA ALA A 19 -5.58 -11.76 -21.20
C ALA A 19 -4.74 -10.97 -20.18
N LYS A 20 -5.38 -10.12 -19.35
CA LYS A 20 -4.69 -9.29 -18.35
C LYS A 20 -4.58 -10.01 -17.01
N PRO A 21 -3.57 -9.67 -16.18
CA PRO A 21 -3.51 -10.14 -14.81
C PRO A 21 -4.77 -9.73 -14.02
N VAL A 22 -5.36 -10.67 -13.29
CA VAL A 22 -6.47 -10.43 -12.37
C VAL A 22 -5.91 -10.35 -10.95
N PHE A 23 -6.25 -9.28 -10.22
CA PHE A 23 -5.90 -9.11 -8.82
C PHE A 23 -7.15 -9.28 -7.96
N TYR A 24 -6.94 -9.83 -6.77
CA TYR A 24 -7.98 -9.93 -5.75
C TYR A 24 -7.68 -8.96 -4.62
N ASP A 25 -8.52 -7.94 -4.45
CA ASP A 25 -8.47 -7.03 -3.31
C ASP A 25 -9.24 -7.65 -2.15
N ALA A 26 -8.52 -8.09 -1.13
CA ALA A 26 -9.09 -8.66 0.09
C ALA A 26 -9.47 -7.51 1.05
N GLU A 27 -10.66 -6.94 0.80
CA GLU A 27 -11.18 -5.84 1.62
C GLU A 27 -11.39 -6.28 3.07
N HIS A 28 -11.08 -5.39 4.02
CA HIS A 28 -11.11 -5.65 5.46
C HIS A 28 -10.27 -6.87 5.90
N PHE A 29 -9.21 -7.20 5.15
CA PHE A 29 -8.44 -8.41 5.43
C PHE A 29 -7.92 -8.46 6.86
N PHE A 30 -7.32 -7.38 7.36
CA PHE A 30 -6.71 -7.36 8.69
C PHE A 30 -7.76 -7.45 9.81
N ASP A 31 -8.94 -6.88 9.62
CA ASP A 31 -10.06 -7.04 10.56
C ASP A 31 -10.60 -8.46 10.53
N GLY A 32 -10.76 -9.03 9.34
CA GLY A 32 -11.17 -10.41 9.15
C GLY A 32 -10.17 -11.40 9.73
N PHE A 33 -8.88 -11.19 9.50
CA PHE A 33 -7.81 -12.02 10.03
C PHE A 33 -7.76 -11.98 11.57
N ARG A 34 -8.00 -10.82 12.17
CA ARG A 34 -8.08 -10.69 13.64
C ARG A 34 -9.29 -11.45 14.21
N SER A 35 -10.42 -11.46 13.49
CA SER A 35 -11.67 -12.10 13.91
C SER A 35 -11.68 -13.60 13.68
N ASP A 36 -11.29 -14.03 12.48
CA ASP A 36 -11.23 -15.44 12.05
C ASP A 36 -10.09 -15.62 11.05
N PRO A 37 -8.88 -15.92 11.54
CA PRO A 37 -7.71 -16.14 10.68
C PRO A 37 -7.91 -17.26 9.66
N GLY A 38 -8.61 -18.32 10.05
CA GLY A 38 -8.85 -19.49 9.17
C GLY A 38 -9.70 -19.12 7.97
N TYR A 39 -10.77 -18.37 8.20
CA TYR A 39 -11.65 -17.92 7.12
C TYR A 39 -10.96 -16.85 6.23
N ALA A 40 -10.25 -15.91 6.84
CA ALA A 40 -9.48 -14.92 6.08
C ALA A 40 -8.47 -15.60 5.13
N LEU A 41 -7.72 -16.60 5.60
CA LEU A 41 -6.80 -17.38 4.77
C LEU A 41 -7.53 -18.18 3.68
N ALA A 42 -8.69 -18.76 3.99
CA ALA A 42 -9.50 -19.50 3.01
C ALA A 42 -9.97 -18.60 1.85
N THR A 43 -10.29 -17.32 2.10
CA THR A 43 -10.64 -16.38 1.02
C THR A 43 -9.46 -16.10 0.09
N LEU A 44 -8.24 -15.97 0.63
CA LEU A 44 -7.03 -15.78 -0.16
C LEU A 44 -6.69 -17.03 -0.99
N GLN A 45 -6.75 -18.21 -0.37
CA GLN A 45 -6.49 -19.48 -1.06
C GLN A 45 -7.49 -19.68 -2.21
N CYS A 46 -8.78 -19.42 -1.95
CA CYS A 46 -9.83 -19.51 -2.97
C CYS A 46 -9.56 -18.57 -4.15
N ALA A 47 -9.08 -17.36 -3.90
CA ALA A 47 -8.72 -16.40 -4.95
C ALA A 47 -7.51 -16.88 -5.78
N VAL A 48 -6.50 -17.42 -5.13
CA VAL A 48 -5.30 -18.01 -5.79
C VAL A 48 -5.69 -19.20 -6.66
N ASP A 49 -6.47 -20.12 -6.13
CA ASP A 49 -6.93 -21.34 -6.84
C ASP A 49 -7.79 -20.98 -8.07
N ALA A 50 -8.55 -19.88 -7.99
CA ALA A 50 -9.34 -19.38 -9.11
C ALA A 50 -8.52 -18.62 -10.18
N GLY A 51 -7.21 -18.41 -9.95
CA GLY A 51 -6.28 -17.83 -10.91
C GLY A 51 -5.96 -16.37 -10.68
N ALA A 52 -6.22 -15.80 -9.49
CA ALA A 52 -5.71 -14.47 -9.16
C ALA A 52 -4.19 -14.45 -9.25
N SER A 53 -3.64 -13.51 -10.02
CA SER A 53 -2.19 -13.37 -10.21
C SER A 53 -1.51 -12.67 -9.04
N ARG A 54 -2.28 -11.94 -8.24
CA ARG A 54 -1.88 -11.28 -6.99
C ARG A 54 -3.06 -11.13 -6.05
N VAL A 55 -2.76 -11.09 -4.76
CA VAL A 55 -3.73 -10.82 -3.70
C VAL A 55 -3.28 -9.56 -2.96
N ILE A 56 -4.17 -8.58 -2.86
CA ILE A 56 -3.91 -7.30 -2.20
C ILE A 56 -4.56 -7.34 -0.82
N LEU A 57 -3.76 -7.25 0.22
CA LEU A 57 -4.25 -7.19 1.60
C LEU A 57 -4.66 -5.76 1.92
N CYS A 58 -5.93 -5.54 2.28
CA CYS A 58 -6.46 -4.20 2.51
C CYS A 58 -6.62 -3.92 4.01
N ASP A 59 -5.95 -2.86 4.51
CA ASP A 59 -6.28 -2.21 5.77
C ASP A 59 -7.33 -1.13 5.50
N THR A 60 -8.56 -1.59 5.26
CA THR A 60 -9.68 -0.76 4.79
C THR A 60 -10.06 0.31 5.81
N ASN A 61 -9.92 0.02 7.11
CA ASN A 61 -10.20 0.98 8.19
C ASN A 61 -8.98 1.81 8.60
N GLY A 62 -7.78 1.53 8.09
CA GLY A 62 -6.55 2.25 8.45
C GLY A 62 -6.16 2.12 9.92
N GLY A 63 -6.58 1.02 10.58
CA GLY A 63 -6.47 0.86 12.03
C GLY A 63 -5.48 -0.21 12.48
N VAL A 64 -4.83 -0.94 11.58
CA VAL A 64 -3.90 -2.00 11.95
C VAL A 64 -2.55 -1.42 12.40
N MET A 65 -1.99 -1.99 13.47
CA MET A 65 -0.65 -1.61 13.96
C MET A 65 0.44 -2.31 13.12
N PRO A 66 1.63 -1.69 12.92
CA PRO A 66 2.68 -2.27 12.05
C PRO A 66 3.12 -3.68 12.45
N HIS A 67 3.15 -4.00 13.74
CA HIS A 67 3.54 -5.33 14.21
C HIS A 67 2.45 -6.38 13.94
N GLU A 68 1.17 -6.03 14.05
CA GLU A 68 0.02 -6.89 13.74
C GLU A 68 -0.02 -7.17 12.23
N LEU A 69 0.15 -6.13 11.41
CA LEU A 69 0.24 -6.24 9.96
C LEU A 69 1.37 -7.19 9.54
N GLY A 70 2.57 -7.00 10.07
CA GLY A 70 3.70 -7.87 9.78
C GLY A 70 3.45 -9.32 10.21
N HIS A 71 2.80 -9.54 11.36
CA HIS A 71 2.41 -10.88 11.81
C HIS A 71 1.44 -11.55 10.81
N ALA A 72 0.37 -10.86 10.42
CA ALA A 72 -0.62 -11.38 9.48
C ALA A 72 0.02 -11.74 8.13
N ILE A 73 0.89 -10.89 7.58
CA ILE A 73 1.60 -11.18 6.33
C ILE A 73 2.48 -12.44 6.43
N ARG A 74 3.21 -12.62 7.53
CA ARG A 74 4.01 -13.83 7.74
C ARG A 74 3.16 -15.10 7.79
N GLU A 75 2.03 -15.07 8.50
CA GLU A 75 1.11 -16.20 8.53
C GLU A 75 0.52 -16.50 7.14
N VAL A 76 0.11 -15.48 6.39
CA VAL A 76 -0.35 -15.66 4.98
C VAL A 76 0.73 -16.36 4.14
N ARG A 77 1.97 -15.91 4.21
CA ARG A 77 3.07 -16.49 3.42
C ARG A 77 3.44 -17.92 3.83
N LYS A 78 3.26 -18.24 5.10
CA LYS A 78 3.48 -19.58 5.64
C LYS A 78 2.40 -20.55 5.17
N GLU A 79 1.14 -20.13 5.23
CA GLU A 79 0.00 -20.98 4.89
C GLU A 79 -0.25 -21.09 3.36
N ILE A 80 0.13 -20.04 2.59
CA ILE A 80 -0.01 -20.01 1.14
C ILE A 80 1.36 -19.72 0.49
N PRO A 81 2.24 -20.72 0.41
CA PRO A 81 3.59 -20.54 -0.13
C PRO A 81 3.56 -20.08 -1.59
N GLY A 82 4.41 -19.11 -1.94
CA GLY A 82 4.52 -18.60 -3.30
C GLY A 82 3.49 -17.54 -3.69
N ILE A 83 2.54 -17.21 -2.82
CA ILE A 83 1.57 -16.14 -3.06
C ILE A 83 2.28 -14.81 -3.35
N LYS A 84 1.83 -14.10 -4.38
CA LYS A 84 2.29 -12.74 -4.68
C LYS A 84 1.37 -11.72 -3.99
N LEU A 85 1.91 -11.04 -2.99
CA LEU A 85 1.15 -10.09 -2.18
C LEU A 85 1.34 -8.65 -2.62
N GLY A 86 0.24 -7.92 -2.58
CA GLY A 86 0.19 -6.46 -2.55
C GLY A 86 -0.37 -5.96 -1.22
N ILE A 87 -0.27 -4.66 -1.02
CA ILE A 87 -0.79 -3.97 0.16
C ILE A 87 -1.54 -2.70 -0.24
N HIS A 88 -2.69 -2.49 0.39
CA HIS A 88 -3.50 -1.28 0.27
C HIS A 88 -3.86 -0.83 1.68
N VAL A 89 -3.33 0.31 2.12
CA VAL A 89 -3.57 0.81 3.47
C VAL A 89 -4.17 2.21 3.45
N HIS A 90 -5.20 2.41 4.29
CA HIS A 90 -5.70 3.73 4.63
C HIS A 90 -4.89 4.36 5.76
N ASN A 91 -5.00 5.68 5.92
CA ASN A 91 -4.12 6.45 6.80
C ASN A 91 -4.83 6.99 8.04
N ASP A 92 -5.94 6.37 8.45
CA ASP A 92 -6.79 6.85 9.57
C ASP A 92 -6.03 6.91 10.89
N GLY A 93 -5.15 5.95 11.14
CA GLY A 93 -4.25 5.95 12.29
C GLY A 93 -2.95 6.77 12.11
N GLY A 94 -2.74 7.42 10.94
CA GLY A 94 -1.47 8.07 10.62
C GLY A 94 -0.32 7.09 10.36
N LEU A 95 -0.62 5.81 10.14
CA LEU A 95 0.37 4.73 10.03
C LEU A 95 0.57 4.21 8.60
N GLY A 96 -0.06 4.82 7.60
CA GLY A 96 -0.05 4.34 6.22
C GLY A 96 1.35 4.09 5.68
N VAL A 97 2.28 5.03 5.87
CA VAL A 97 3.68 4.88 5.43
C VAL A 97 4.38 3.78 6.22
N ALA A 98 4.25 3.75 7.54
CA ALA A 98 4.90 2.74 8.40
C ALA A 98 4.40 1.33 8.08
N ASN A 99 3.09 1.16 7.91
CA ASN A 99 2.46 -0.11 7.56
C ASN A 99 2.91 -0.60 6.17
N THR A 100 2.99 0.30 5.20
CA THR A 100 3.45 -0.06 3.85
C THR A 100 4.92 -0.48 3.84
N LEU A 101 5.81 0.25 4.54
CA LEU A 101 7.22 -0.12 4.67
C LEU A 101 7.35 -1.47 5.40
N ARG A 102 6.56 -1.69 6.47
CA ARG A 102 6.53 -2.98 7.16
C ARG A 102 6.08 -4.12 6.23
N ALA A 103 5.07 -3.90 5.39
CA ALA A 103 4.62 -4.89 4.42
C ALA A 103 5.73 -5.28 3.43
N ILE A 104 6.52 -4.29 2.97
CA ILE A 104 7.65 -4.53 2.05
C ILE A 104 8.74 -5.37 2.74
N GLU A 105 9.08 -5.09 4.00
CA GLU A 105 10.01 -5.90 4.80
C GLU A 105 9.56 -7.36 4.92
N GLU A 106 8.25 -7.60 4.97
CA GLU A 106 7.65 -8.95 4.97
C GLU A 106 7.50 -9.55 3.56
N GLY A 107 8.03 -8.87 2.52
CA GLY A 107 8.12 -9.38 1.16
C GLY A 107 6.89 -9.14 0.27
N VAL A 108 6.09 -8.12 0.58
CA VAL A 108 5.08 -7.60 -0.35
C VAL A 108 5.77 -6.94 -1.55
N VAL A 109 5.24 -7.17 -2.75
CA VAL A 109 5.86 -6.75 -4.01
C VAL A 109 5.04 -5.72 -4.80
N GLN A 110 3.85 -5.37 -4.31
CA GLN A 110 2.99 -4.36 -4.92
C GLN A 110 2.38 -3.46 -3.86
N ILE A 111 2.36 -2.16 -4.14
CA ILE A 111 1.82 -1.13 -3.25
C ILE A 111 0.70 -0.41 -3.99
N HIS A 112 -0.47 -0.30 -3.36
CA HIS A 112 -1.52 0.61 -3.76
C HIS A 112 -1.45 1.85 -2.87
N GLY A 113 -1.30 3.00 -3.50
CA GLY A 113 -1.23 4.28 -2.81
C GLY A 113 -1.56 5.41 -3.77
N THR A 114 -1.56 6.64 -3.28
CA THR A 114 -1.88 7.82 -4.08
C THR A 114 -0.83 8.90 -3.92
N ILE A 115 -0.69 9.75 -4.93
CA ILE A 115 0.14 10.95 -4.80
C ILE A 115 -0.48 11.86 -3.74
N ASN A 116 0.34 12.32 -2.81
CA ASN A 116 -0.07 13.13 -1.66
C ASN A 116 -0.98 12.41 -0.65
N GLY A 117 -1.14 11.11 -0.73
CA GLY A 117 -1.99 10.35 0.20
C GLY A 117 -3.49 10.62 0.05
N ILE A 118 -3.92 11.20 -1.06
CA ILE A 118 -5.32 11.57 -1.28
C ILE A 118 -6.19 10.31 -1.34
N GLY A 119 -7.32 10.32 -0.66
CA GLY A 119 -8.24 9.19 -0.64
C GLY A 119 -9.38 9.39 0.33
N GLU A 120 -10.15 8.33 0.53
CA GLU A 120 -11.30 8.33 1.43
C GLU A 120 -10.89 8.59 2.89
N ARG A 121 -11.69 9.33 3.64
CA ARG A 121 -11.48 9.73 5.04
C ARG A 121 -10.15 10.48 5.25
N CYS A 122 -9.17 9.83 5.91
CA CYS A 122 -7.82 10.40 6.14
C CYS A 122 -6.83 10.08 5.01
N GLY A 123 -7.32 9.51 3.91
CA GLY A 123 -6.54 9.19 2.72
C GLY A 123 -5.91 7.79 2.72
N ASN A 124 -5.13 7.56 1.69
CA ASN A 124 -4.35 6.35 1.47
C ASN A 124 -2.88 6.58 1.86
N VAL A 125 -2.05 5.56 1.74
CA VAL A 125 -0.61 5.78 1.87
C VAL A 125 -0.11 6.77 0.82
N ASP A 126 0.71 7.73 1.28
CA ASP A 126 1.29 8.76 0.42
C ASP A 126 2.50 8.23 -0.36
N LEU A 127 2.34 8.06 -1.67
CA LEU A 127 3.43 7.63 -2.56
C LEU A 127 4.56 8.65 -2.64
N THR A 128 4.30 9.94 -2.34
CA THR A 128 5.38 10.95 -2.28
C THR A 128 6.31 10.74 -1.08
N SER A 129 5.88 9.96 -0.09
CA SER A 129 6.71 9.51 1.02
C SER A 129 7.28 8.10 0.77
N ILE A 130 6.50 7.18 0.20
CA ILE A 130 6.93 5.79 -0.01
C ILE A 130 8.07 5.71 -1.04
N ILE A 131 7.92 6.33 -2.21
CA ILE A 131 8.92 6.24 -3.28
C ILE A 131 10.30 6.71 -2.82
N PRO A 132 10.45 7.89 -2.18
CA PRO A 132 11.76 8.31 -1.68
C PRO A 132 12.33 7.42 -0.57
N ASN A 133 11.47 6.87 0.31
CA ASN A 133 11.96 5.92 1.32
C ASN A 133 12.52 4.65 0.67
N LEU A 134 11.84 4.13 -0.34
CA LEU A 134 12.31 2.94 -1.06
C LEU A 134 13.63 3.21 -1.79
N GLU A 135 13.73 4.30 -2.55
CA GLU A 135 14.93 4.59 -3.34
C GLU A 135 16.10 5.09 -2.48
N LEU A 136 15.86 6.11 -1.63
CA LEU A 136 16.95 6.79 -0.93
C LEU A 136 17.40 6.09 0.36
N LYS A 137 16.55 5.25 0.95
CA LYS A 137 16.85 4.59 2.22
C LYS A 137 17.03 3.08 2.09
N LEU A 138 16.27 2.45 1.20
CA LEU A 138 16.23 0.99 1.08
C LEU A 138 16.89 0.46 -0.22
N GLY A 139 17.27 1.35 -1.15
CA GLY A 139 17.99 0.99 -2.37
C GLY A 139 17.14 0.29 -3.44
N TYR A 140 15.83 0.41 -3.39
CA TYR A 140 14.94 -0.09 -4.44
C TYR A 140 14.88 0.88 -5.62
N GLU A 141 14.76 0.36 -6.82
CA GLU A 141 14.52 1.13 -8.04
C GLU A 141 13.02 1.18 -8.32
N CYS A 142 12.34 2.26 -7.92
CA CYS A 142 10.88 2.42 -8.06
C CYS A 142 10.49 3.26 -9.27
N VAL A 143 11.34 4.19 -9.70
CA VAL A 143 11.12 5.06 -10.85
C VAL A 143 12.35 5.07 -11.76
N PRO A 144 12.21 5.41 -13.05
CA PRO A 144 13.37 5.51 -13.94
C PRO A 144 14.40 6.49 -13.40
N GLU A 145 15.69 6.22 -13.68
CA GLU A 145 16.81 7.04 -13.22
C GLU A 145 16.58 8.54 -13.47
N GLY A 146 16.87 9.35 -12.47
CA GLY A 146 16.71 10.80 -12.50
C GLY A 146 15.27 11.32 -12.44
N ARG A 147 14.24 10.46 -12.36
CA ARG A 147 12.84 10.88 -12.28
C ARG A 147 12.38 11.22 -10.87
N LEU A 148 13.04 10.74 -9.83
CA LEU A 148 12.70 11.05 -8.45
C LEU A 148 12.65 12.56 -8.18
N LYS A 149 13.55 13.34 -8.78
CA LYS A 149 13.58 14.81 -8.70
C LYS A 149 12.30 15.50 -9.18
N GLY A 150 11.48 14.82 -9.98
CA GLY A 150 10.18 15.33 -10.45
C GLY A 150 9.05 15.22 -9.44
N LEU A 151 9.27 14.54 -8.32
CA LEU A 151 8.21 14.20 -7.37
C LEU A 151 7.58 15.43 -6.71
N THR A 152 8.38 16.45 -6.35
CA THR A 152 7.88 17.72 -5.82
C THR A 152 6.95 18.44 -6.79
N ASN A 153 7.32 18.45 -8.08
CA ASN A 153 6.48 19.07 -9.11
C ASN A 153 5.18 18.29 -9.32
N LEU A 154 5.25 16.94 -9.32
CA LEU A 154 4.07 16.08 -9.41
C LEU A 154 3.11 16.32 -8.24
N SER A 155 3.64 16.35 -7.01
CA SER A 155 2.85 16.65 -5.80
C SER A 155 2.12 17.99 -5.93
N ARG A 156 2.83 19.04 -6.37
CA ARG A 156 2.26 20.38 -6.56
C ARG A 156 1.15 20.37 -7.61
N ILE A 157 1.37 19.75 -8.76
CA ILE A 157 0.37 19.65 -9.84
C ILE A 157 -0.92 18.98 -9.32
N VAL A 158 -0.80 17.91 -8.54
CA VAL A 158 -1.98 17.21 -7.99
C VAL A 158 -2.74 18.11 -7.02
N TRP A 159 -2.05 18.87 -6.14
CA TRP A 159 -2.71 19.85 -5.27
C TRP A 159 -3.41 20.95 -6.06
N GLU A 160 -2.78 21.46 -7.13
CA GLU A 160 -3.36 22.46 -8.04
C GLU A 160 -4.64 21.94 -8.71
N TYR A 161 -4.65 20.70 -9.24
CA TYR A 161 -5.86 20.11 -9.83
C TYR A 161 -7.01 19.97 -8.85
N LEU A 162 -6.71 19.73 -7.57
CA LEU A 162 -7.72 19.66 -6.51
C LEU A 162 -8.16 21.04 -6.02
N ASN A 163 -7.50 22.11 -6.46
CA ASN A 163 -7.70 23.46 -5.96
C ASN A 163 -7.57 23.55 -4.42
N ILE A 164 -6.59 22.85 -3.86
CA ILE A 164 -6.29 22.80 -2.42
C ILE A 164 -4.83 23.16 -2.24
N GLN A 165 -4.54 23.95 -1.20
CA GLN A 165 -3.16 24.20 -0.79
C GLN A 165 -2.62 22.99 -0.02
N GLY A 166 -1.56 22.36 -0.54
CA GLY A 166 -0.91 21.26 0.14
C GLY A 166 -0.24 21.65 1.47
N PRO A 167 -0.03 20.70 2.39
CA PRO A 167 0.65 20.94 3.66
C PRO A 167 2.09 21.41 3.44
N THR A 168 2.51 22.50 4.10
CA THR A 168 3.89 23.01 3.98
C THR A 168 4.93 22.02 4.53
N GLY A 169 4.56 21.24 5.54
CA GLY A 169 5.41 20.21 6.18
C GLY A 169 5.32 18.82 5.56
N GLN A 170 4.76 18.66 4.36
CA GLN A 170 4.68 17.35 3.72
C GLN A 170 6.08 16.77 3.49
N PRO A 171 6.37 15.53 3.96
CA PRO A 171 7.69 14.92 3.80
C PRO A 171 8.13 14.86 2.32
N TYR A 172 9.40 15.12 2.07
CA TYR A 172 10.07 15.08 0.77
C TYR A 172 9.63 16.11 -0.28
N VAL A 173 8.40 16.60 -0.25
CA VAL A 173 7.83 17.43 -1.33
C VAL A 173 7.32 18.79 -0.87
N GLY A 174 7.02 18.96 0.41
CA GLY A 174 6.55 20.23 0.97
C GLY A 174 7.68 21.27 1.08
N PRO A 175 7.37 22.57 1.02
CA PRO A 175 8.38 23.63 1.12
C PRO A 175 9.27 23.53 2.37
N SER A 176 8.71 23.12 3.50
CA SER A 176 9.46 22.99 4.75
C SER A 176 10.48 21.84 4.75
N ALA A 177 10.32 20.85 3.85
CA ALA A 177 11.28 19.76 3.73
C ALA A 177 12.67 20.21 3.25
N PHE A 178 12.75 21.42 2.66
CA PHE A 178 13.97 22.02 2.13
C PHE A 178 14.40 23.28 2.90
N ALA A 179 13.79 23.56 4.06
CA ALA A 179 14.01 24.80 4.82
C ALA A 179 14.59 24.49 6.21
N HIS A 180 15.67 25.18 6.55
CA HIS A 180 16.29 25.15 7.87
C HIS A 180 16.21 26.52 8.52
N LYS A 181 15.81 26.58 9.81
CA LYS A 181 15.75 27.84 10.58
C LYS A 181 16.65 27.87 11.82
N GLY A 182 17.17 26.72 12.23
CA GLY A 182 18.08 26.61 13.38
C GLY A 182 19.53 26.67 12.95
N GLY A 183 20.36 27.55 13.56
CA GLY A 183 21.78 27.69 13.23
C GLY A 183 22.59 26.40 13.38
N VAL A 184 22.21 25.52 14.33
CA VAL A 184 22.82 24.20 14.52
C VAL A 184 22.51 23.25 13.35
N HIS A 185 21.35 23.38 12.71
CA HIS A 185 20.94 22.54 11.59
C HIS A 185 21.50 22.99 10.23
N VAL A 186 21.99 24.24 10.13
CA VAL A 186 22.55 24.80 8.90
C VAL A 186 24.01 24.36 8.69
N SER A 187 24.70 23.97 9.76
CA SER A 187 26.10 23.54 9.76
C SER A 187 26.34 22.03 9.80
N ALA A 188 25.28 21.22 9.63
CA ALA A 188 25.37 19.76 9.67
C ALA A 188 25.44 19.12 8.27
#